data_14d0bbfecb90c88cc7ccf8c5778f6695
#
_entry.id   14d0bbfecb90c88cc7ccf8c5778f6695
#
_cell.length_a   1.000
_cell.length_b   1.000
_cell.length_c   1.000
_cell.angle_alpha   90.00
_cell.angle_beta   90.00
_cell.angle_gamma   90.00
#
_symmetry.space_group_name_H-M   'P 1'
#
loop_
_entity.id
_entity.type
_entity.pdbx_description
1 polymer ?
#
loop_
_entity_poly.entity_id
_entity_poly.type
_entity_poly.pdbx_seq_one_letter_code
_entity_poly.pdbx_strand_id
1 'polypeptide(L)'
;MRPKQTLGQLLTVAALLVFGCTPGRERLEAPNPPRWTSRTIPEARGEVREIDGRRVQIRYKEEPFSDVTVNFERWPTYAYTDTRTFPRPNRVPMPSVTGDPRQGRELFMARTKGPCTGCHLIPGDDVWPAGSVGPDLSVIGDRRLPNQYLFEFIWDARMFLPNTSMPPWGTVGILSPEEIVHIVAFLQTLKGNPPFVPPPETDPARNPYTRPTVPPYYGDNLDPATNPAVMFAENGLATWSTRGPAGKACADCHAGGPEKAMKGVATKYPKYFLGYRRVMSIGDFLTVHAPEMTGSEMLAESADNLNMTMLIKMQSNGMPVNVDVTSPEAKAAYERGRALYFKRVGQRNHACADCHETDRGAGRYAGARLLSVAHEGLTKHFPLWFMAYRGTWDIRKRFQVCMLPLGMNYLPADAPEYADLELYLTAFDNGKPISVPGIR
;
A
#
# COMPACT_ATOMS: atom_id res chain seq x y z
N MET A 1 -64.63 -51.72 19.17
CA MET A 1 -64.23 -52.20 17.82
C MET A 1 -63.90 -50.99 16.92
N ARG A 2 -62.78 -51.05 16.32
CA ARG A 2 -62.14 -50.06 15.40
C ARG A 2 -63.06 -49.74 14.19
N PRO A 3 -62.75 -48.69 13.35
CA PRO A 3 -61.38 -48.20 13.06
C PRO A 3 -61.18 -46.65 13.04
N LYS A 4 -59.86 -46.34 13.05
CA LYS A 4 -59.29 -45.03 12.86
C LYS A 4 -59.41 -44.56 11.42
N GLN A 5 -59.74 -43.30 11.20
CA GLN A 5 -59.44 -42.59 9.96
C GLN A 5 -58.44 -41.47 10.22
N THR A 6 -57.31 -41.58 9.55
CA THR A 6 -56.25 -40.57 9.50
C THR A 6 -56.61 -39.50 8.49
N LEU A 7 -56.67 -38.24 8.94
CA LEU A 7 -56.83 -37.09 8.09
C LEU A 7 -55.41 -36.62 7.70
N GLY A 8 -55.05 -36.77 6.43
CA GLY A 8 -53.83 -36.24 5.87
C GLY A 8 -53.96 -34.72 5.66
N GLN A 9 -53.15 -33.96 6.33
CA GLN A 9 -52.99 -32.55 6.04
C GLN A 9 -52.03 -32.39 4.85
N LEU A 10 -52.54 -31.91 3.74
CA LEU A 10 -51.77 -31.35 2.64
C LEU A 10 -51.24 -29.99 3.06
N LEU A 11 -49.99 -29.92 3.40
CA LEU A 11 -49.23 -28.68 3.47
C LEU A 11 -48.86 -28.22 2.06
N THR A 12 -49.60 -27.28 1.54
CA THR A 12 -49.23 -26.54 0.31
C THR A 12 -48.09 -25.58 0.71
N VAL A 13 -46.85 -25.96 0.40
CA VAL A 13 -45.72 -25.07 0.48
C VAL A 13 -45.80 -24.12 -0.71
N ALA A 14 -46.23 -22.91 -0.46
CA ALA A 14 -46.09 -21.83 -1.43
C ALA A 14 -44.59 -21.50 -1.53
N ALA A 15 -43.98 -21.98 -2.61
CA ALA A 15 -42.61 -21.56 -2.98
C ALA A 15 -42.65 -20.11 -3.40
N LEU A 16 -42.27 -19.20 -2.53
CA LEU A 16 -41.89 -17.84 -2.88
C LEU A 16 -40.63 -17.94 -3.76
N LEU A 17 -40.82 -17.85 -5.06
CA LEU A 17 -39.72 -17.60 -6.00
C LEU A 17 -39.19 -16.19 -5.72
N VAL A 18 -38.25 -16.10 -4.83
CA VAL A 18 -37.38 -14.93 -4.71
C VAL A 18 -36.46 -14.99 -5.94
N PHE A 19 -36.82 -14.25 -6.99
CA PHE A 19 -35.86 -13.94 -8.06
C PHE A 19 -34.79 -13.03 -7.48
N GLY A 20 -33.84 -13.61 -6.74
CA GLY A 20 -32.62 -12.97 -6.37
C GLY A 20 -31.69 -12.86 -7.59
N CYS A 21 -31.00 -11.75 -7.75
CA CYS A 21 -29.87 -11.61 -8.66
C CYS A 21 -28.72 -12.51 -8.18
N THR A 22 -28.90 -13.83 -8.27
CA THR A 22 -27.82 -14.77 -7.99
C THR A 22 -27.14 -15.15 -9.30
N PRO A 23 -25.80 -15.02 -9.38
CA PRO A 23 -25.06 -15.54 -10.52
C PRO A 23 -25.35 -17.05 -10.69
N GLY A 24 -25.58 -17.50 -11.90
CA GLY A 24 -25.78 -18.91 -12.19
C GLY A 24 -24.62 -19.76 -11.65
N ARG A 25 -24.92 -20.94 -11.12
CA ARG A 25 -23.93 -21.87 -10.51
C ARG A 25 -22.73 -22.19 -11.41
N GLU A 26 -22.89 -22.12 -12.74
CA GLU A 26 -21.83 -22.44 -13.71
C GLU A 26 -20.71 -21.39 -13.81
N ARG A 27 -20.95 -20.15 -13.31
CA ARG A 27 -19.94 -19.08 -13.36
C ARG A 27 -19.17 -18.86 -12.05
N LEU A 28 -19.40 -19.69 -11.07
CA LEU A 28 -18.70 -19.60 -9.79
C LEU A 28 -17.29 -20.21 -9.81
N GLU A 29 -16.89 -20.83 -10.91
CA GLU A 29 -15.51 -21.24 -11.11
C GLU A 29 -14.71 -20.04 -11.62
N ALA A 30 -13.92 -19.45 -10.74
CA ALA A 30 -13.02 -18.40 -11.15
C ALA A 30 -12.06 -18.93 -12.21
N PRO A 31 -11.94 -18.26 -13.37
CA PRO A 31 -10.89 -18.61 -14.31
C PRO A 31 -9.54 -18.50 -13.60
N ASN A 32 -8.81 -19.56 -13.64
CA ASN A 32 -7.46 -19.62 -13.11
C ASN A 32 -6.47 -19.33 -14.24
N PRO A 33 -5.50 -18.43 -14.11
CA PRO A 33 -5.20 -17.46 -13.07
C PRO A 33 -5.99 -16.15 -13.21
N PRO A 34 -5.95 -15.25 -12.22
CA PRO A 34 -6.57 -13.94 -12.32
C PRO A 34 -6.07 -13.23 -13.58
N ARG A 35 -7.00 -12.67 -14.34
CA ARG A 35 -6.69 -12.00 -15.60
C ARG A 35 -6.11 -10.62 -15.32
N TRP A 36 -4.84 -10.56 -15.07
CA TRP A 36 -4.12 -9.30 -15.07
C TRP A 36 -3.95 -8.86 -16.52
N THR A 37 -4.77 -7.96 -16.94
CA THR A 37 -4.72 -7.42 -18.29
C THR A 37 -4.45 -5.92 -18.20
N SER A 38 -3.99 -5.34 -19.29
CA SER A 38 -3.90 -3.88 -19.37
C SER A 38 -5.28 -3.20 -19.23
N ARG A 39 -6.36 -3.95 -19.29
CA ARG A 39 -7.72 -3.46 -19.01
C ARG A 39 -7.98 -3.19 -17.54
N THR A 40 -7.29 -3.87 -16.62
CA THR A 40 -7.45 -3.68 -15.18
C THR A 40 -6.73 -2.42 -14.68
N ILE A 41 -5.89 -1.82 -15.52
CA ILE A 41 -5.22 -0.55 -15.25
C ILE A 41 -5.27 0.32 -16.51
N PRO A 42 -6.47 0.76 -16.95
CA PRO A 42 -6.62 1.43 -18.23
C PRO A 42 -5.93 2.79 -18.31
N GLU A 43 -5.80 3.47 -17.19
CA GLU A 43 -5.17 4.79 -17.08
C GLU A 43 -3.70 4.70 -16.67
N ALA A 44 -3.20 3.49 -16.48
CA ALA A 44 -1.84 3.32 -16.04
C ALA A 44 -0.87 3.68 -17.18
N ARG A 45 -0.07 4.68 -16.93
CA ARG A 45 1.03 5.05 -17.82
C ARG A 45 2.22 4.17 -17.54
N GLY A 46 2.91 3.78 -18.60
CA GLY A 46 4.09 2.92 -18.50
C GLY A 46 3.96 1.62 -19.27
N GLU A 47 5.00 0.83 -19.20
CA GLU A 47 5.12 -0.44 -19.93
C GLU A 47 4.52 -1.59 -19.12
N VAL A 48 3.83 -2.50 -19.79
CA VAL A 48 3.42 -3.78 -19.22
C VAL A 48 4.35 -4.86 -19.75
N ARG A 49 5.07 -5.53 -18.86
CA ARG A 49 5.96 -6.65 -19.20
C ARG A 49 5.40 -7.96 -18.66
N GLU A 50 5.67 -9.03 -19.39
CA GLU A 50 5.47 -10.38 -18.89
C GLU A 50 6.73 -10.85 -18.17
N ILE A 51 6.58 -11.26 -16.91
CA ILE A 51 7.67 -11.67 -16.04
C ILE A 51 7.22 -12.91 -15.31
N ASP A 52 7.94 -14.01 -15.47
CA ASP A 52 7.62 -15.31 -14.87
C ASP A 52 6.16 -15.76 -15.15
N GLY A 53 5.69 -15.53 -16.39
CA GLY A 53 4.33 -15.85 -16.80
C GLY A 53 3.25 -14.92 -16.25
N ARG A 54 3.64 -13.80 -15.65
CA ARG A 54 2.71 -12.79 -15.09
C ARG A 54 2.95 -11.43 -15.72
N ARG A 55 1.87 -10.69 -15.91
CA ARG A 55 1.92 -9.33 -16.44
C ARG A 55 2.14 -8.35 -15.29
N VAL A 56 3.24 -7.61 -15.35
CA VAL A 56 3.63 -6.60 -14.36
C VAL A 56 3.69 -5.26 -15.06
N GLN A 57 3.06 -4.26 -14.46
CA GLN A 57 3.19 -2.91 -14.96
C GLN A 57 4.43 -2.23 -14.39
N ILE A 58 5.21 -1.65 -15.29
CA ILE A 58 6.39 -0.86 -14.97
C ILE A 58 6.05 0.59 -15.27
N ARG A 59 6.03 1.42 -14.24
CA ARG A 59 5.83 2.86 -14.40
C ARG A 59 7.16 3.57 -14.43
N TYR A 60 7.23 4.57 -15.29
CA TYR A 60 8.39 5.40 -15.49
C TYR A 60 8.14 6.83 -15.01
N LYS A 61 9.04 7.70 -15.41
CA LYS A 61 9.26 9.10 -15.07
C LYS A 61 8.05 10.03 -14.89
N GLU A 62 6.87 9.65 -15.32
CA GLU A 62 5.69 10.53 -15.27
C GLU A 62 4.89 10.42 -13.98
N GLU A 63 5.28 9.50 -13.10
CA GLU A 63 4.65 9.37 -11.79
C GLU A 63 5.19 10.40 -10.79
N PRO A 64 4.45 10.73 -9.74
CA PRO A 64 4.88 11.70 -8.75
C PRO A 64 6.21 11.39 -8.04
N PHE A 65 6.74 10.19 -8.22
CA PHE A 65 8.05 9.75 -7.69
C PHE A 65 9.08 9.51 -8.78
N SER A 66 8.88 10.07 -9.95
CA SER A 66 9.73 9.89 -11.12
C SER A 66 11.14 10.49 -10.98
N ASP A 67 11.35 11.33 -9.97
CA ASP A 67 12.67 11.81 -9.59
C ASP A 67 13.54 10.76 -8.89
N VAL A 68 12.96 9.61 -8.53
CA VAL A 68 13.71 8.48 -8.01
C VAL A 68 14.22 7.64 -9.16
N THR A 69 15.52 7.69 -9.42
CA THR A 69 16.16 6.85 -10.44
C THR A 69 16.12 5.40 -10.00
N VAL A 70 15.34 4.60 -10.71
CA VAL A 70 15.29 3.15 -10.54
C VAL A 70 15.92 2.50 -11.74
N ASN A 71 16.95 1.71 -11.54
CA ASN A 71 17.63 0.98 -12.61
C ASN A 71 16.89 -0.33 -12.89
N PHE A 72 15.78 -0.26 -13.64
CA PHE A 72 14.99 -1.42 -14.01
C PHE A 72 15.70 -2.35 -15.00
N GLU A 73 16.67 -1.86 -15.77
CA GLU A 73 17.44 -2.69 -16.70
C GLU A 73 18.32 -3.68 -15.95
N ARG A 74 18.95 -3.20 -14.87
CA ARG A 74 19.78 -4.05 -14.03
C ARG A 74 18.95 -5.03 -13.20
N TRP A 75 17.78 -4.60 -12.76
CA TRP A 75 16.87 -5.37 -11.92
C TRP A 75 15.44 -5.22 -12.46
N PRO A 76 15.13 -5.85 -13.60
CA PRO A 76 13.88 -5.61 -14.34
C PRO A 76 12.62 -6.06 -13.59
N THR A 77 12.76 -6.86 -12.54
CA THR A 77 11.65 -7.30 -11.71
C THR A 77 11.98 -7.09 -10.25
N TYR A 78 11.04 -6.70 -9.49
CA TYR A 78 11.03 -6.65 -8.03
C TYR A 78 9.61 -6.58 -7.55
N ALA A 79 8.71 -7.23 -8.28
CA ALA A 79 7.36 -7.47 -7.84
C ALA A 79 7.33 -8.56 -6.76
N TYR A 80 6.24 -8.67 -6.06
CA TYR A 80 6.00 -9.79 -5.12
C TYR A 80 6.11 -11.16 -5.77
N THR A 81 5.92 -11.23 -7.08
CA THR A 81 6.02 -12.47 -7.88
C THR A 81 7.43 -12.82 -8.30
N ASP A 82 8.41 -11.98 -8.01
CA ASP A 82 9.80 -12.26 -8.36
C ASP A 82 10.35 -13.40 -7.51
N THR A 83 10.85 -14.43 -8.17
CA THR A 83 11.45 -15.61 -7.55
C THR A 83 12.97 -15.55 -7.46
N ARG A 84 13.59 -14.54 -8.06
CA ARG A 84 15.05 -14.39 -8.06
C ARG A 84 15.54 -14.09 -6.66
N THR A 85 16.68 -14.68 -6.35
CA THR A 85 17.37 -14.42 -5.09
C THR A 85 18.03 -13.04 -5.13
N PHE A 86 17.73 -12.21 -4.14
CA PHE A 86 18.43 -10.94 -3.98
C PHE A 86 19.94 -11.18 -3.78
N PRO A 87 20.83 -10.36 -4.36
CA PRO A 87 22.28 -10.55 -4.24
C PRO A 87 22.72 -10.68 -2.78
N ARG A 88 23.57 -11.65 -2.51
CA ARG A 88 24.17 -11.78 -1.18
C ARG A 88 25.15 -10.63 -0.93
N PRO A 89 25.23 -10.14 0.33
CA PRO A 89 26.24 -9.18 0.68
C PRO A 89 27.64 -9.76 0.45
N ASN A 90 28.53 -8.97 -0.11
CA ASN A 90 29.92 -9.34 -0.31
C ASN A 90 30.83 -8.17 0.09
N ARG A 91 31.99 -8.48 0.61
CA ARG A 91 33.00 -7.47 0.92
C ARG A 91 33.62 -6.94 -0.36
N VAL A 92 33.75 -5.63 -0.42
CA VAL A 92 34.39 -4.91 -1.52
C VAL A 92 35.45 -4.00 -0.94
N PRO A 93 36.68 -4.00 -1.42
CA PRO A 93 37.69 -3.08 -0.95
C PRO A 93 37.30 -1.65 -1.35
N MET A 94 37.52 -0.71 -0.45
CA MET A 94 37.34 0.71 -0.75
C MET A 94 38.38 1.14 -1.80
N PRO A 95 37.97 1.83 -2.87
CA PRO A 95 38.91 2.34 -3.87
C PRO A 95 39.93 3.31 -3.28
N SER A 96 41.13 3.33 -3.83
CA SER A 96 42.21 4.25 -3.46
C SER A 96 42.04 5.64 -4.10
N VAL A 97 40.81 6.19 -4.01
CA VAL A 97 40.46 7.55 -4.49
C VAL A 97 40.42 8.50 -3.32
N THR A 98 40.88 9.74 -3.54
CA THR A 98 40.74 10.78 -2.52
C THR A 98 39.26 11.23 -2.46
N GLY A 99 38.62 11.08 -1.30
CA GLY A 99 37.26 11.52 -1.09
C GLY A 99 37.14 13.03 -0.99
N ASP A 100 36.15 13.63 -1.66
CA ASP A 100 35.78 15.05 -1.52
C ASP A 100 34.54 15.15 -0.60
N PRO A 101 34.67 15.78 0.60
CA PRO A 101 33.55 15.91 1.53
C PRO A 101 32.38 16.76 0.97
N ARG A 102 32.65 17.73 0.11
CA ARG A 102 31.58 18.56 -0.49
C ARG A 102 30.73 17.72 -1.43
N GLN A 103 31.40 17.00 -2.34
CA GLN A 103 30.72 16.08 -3.23
C GLN A 103 30.00 14.97 -2.46
N GLY A 104 30.59 14.49 -1.38
CA GLY A 104 29.98 13.51 -0.48
C GLY A 104 28.68 14.02 0.13
N ARG A 105 28.64 15.30 0.56
CA ARG A 105 27.41 15.92 1.09
C ARG A 105 26.32 16.04 0.02
N GLU A 106 26.68 16.47 -1.18
CA GLU A 106 25.74 16.56 -2.31
C GLU A 106 25.12 15.20 -2.62
N LEU A 107 25.95 14.14 -2.69
CA LEU A 107 25.50 12.77 -2.90
C LEU A 107 24.59 12.27 -1.77
N PHE A 108 24.95 12.60 -0.51
CA PHE A 108 24.16 12.22 0.67
C PHE A 108 22.75 12.82 0.64
N MET A 109 22.56 13.99 0.04
CA MET A 109 21.29 14.69 -0.09
C MET A 109 20.57 14.41 -1.42
N ALA A 110 21.25 13.83 -2.41
CA ALA A 110 20.75 13.68 -3.76
C ALA A 110 19.55 12.73 -3.85
N ARG A 111 18.39 13.23 -4.24
CA ARG A 111 17.15 12.45 -4.39
C ARG A 111 17.30 11.31 -5.41
N THR A 112 18.02 11.56 -6.49
CA THR A 112 18.25 10.59 -7.57
C THR A 112 19.17 9.43 -7.16
N LYS A 113 19.95 9.63 -6.11
CA LYS A 113 20.85 8.60 -5.55
C LYS A 113 20.26 7.95 -4.27
N GLY A 114 19.03 8.30 -3.93
CA GLY A 114 18.37 7.84 -2.72
C GLY A 114 18.83 8.64 -1.50
N PRO A 115 18.12 9.74 -1.16
CA PRO A 115 18.58 10.68 -0.15
C PRO A 115 18.76 10.00 1.21
N CYS A 116 19.98 9.99 1.71
CA CYS A 116 20.30 9.47 3.05
C CYS A 116 19.58 10.28 4.13
N THR A 117 19.34 11.58 3.87
CA THR A 117 18.52 12.47 4.71
C THR A 117 17.06 12.03 4.83
N GLY A 118 16.57 11.17 3.94
CA GLY A 118 15.25 10.55 4.11
C GLY A 118 15.13 9.67 5.36
N CYS A 119 16.27 9.18 5.88
CA CYS A 119 16.33 8.30 7.05
C CYS A 119 17.25 8.82 8.15
N HIS A 120 18.27 9.61 7.84
CA HIS A 120 19.31 10.06 8.75
C HIS A 120 19.30 11.57 8.99
N LEU A 121 19.56 11.98 10.22
CA LEU A 121 19.79 13.35 10.60
C LEU A 121 21.27 13.70 10.40
N ILE A 122 21.54 14.89 9.87
CA ILE A 122 22.85 15.53 9.81
C ILE A 122 22.68 17.03 10.09
N PRO A 123 23.74 17.75 10.48
CA PRO A 123 23.68 19.20 10.70
C PRO A 123 23.43 19.97 9.40
N GLY A 124 22.71 21.08 9.49
CA GLY A 124 22.47 22.05 8.43
C GLY A 124 21.01 22.45 8.27
N ASP A 125 20.76 23.74 8.04
CA ASP A 125 19.41 24.28 7.91
C ASP A 125 18.71 23.81 6.63
N ASP A 126 19.51 23.46 5.62
CA ASP A 126 19.05 23.00 4.31
C ASP A 126 18.68 21.50 4.26
N VAL A 127 18.91 20.77 5.35
CA VAL A 127 18.56 19.33 5.43
C VAL A 127 17.14 19.09 5.96
N TRP A 128 16.46 20.14 6.37
CA TRP A 128 15.10 20.07 6.89
C TRP A 128 14.06 19.90 5.75
N PRO A 129 13.06 19.01 5.88
CA PRO A 129 12.86 18.03 6.93
C PRO A 129 13.65 16.75 6.67
N ALA A 130 14.38 16.27 7.69
CA ALA A 130 15.11 15.00 7.63
C ALA A 130 14.34 13.86 8.31
N GLY A 131 14.70 12.62 7.98
CA GLY A 131 14.10 11.43 8.58
C GLY A 131 14.78 11.02 9.89
N SER A 132 14.12 10.14 10.64
CA SER A 132 14.61 9.58 11.89
C SER A 132 14.53 8.04 11.94
N VAL A 133 14.39 7.39 10.81
CA VAL A 133 14.40 5.92 10.71
C VAL A 133 15.78 5.36 11.03
N GLY A 134 16.83 5.98 10.49
CA GLY A 134 18.22 5.68 10.80
C GLY A 134 18.73 6.50 11.97
N PRO A 135 19.93 6.16 12.50
CA PRO A 135 20.56 6.94 13.57
C PRO A 135 20.91 8.36 13.12
N ASP A 136 20.98 9.26 14.08
CA ASP A 136 21.57 10.57 13.91
C ASP A 136 23.07 10.44 13.62
N LEU A 137 23.51 11.05 12.52
CA LEU A 137 24.89 11.01 12.05
C LEU A 137 25.66 12.31 12.34
N SER A 138 25.08 13.26 13.08
CA SER A 138 25.68 14.58 13.34
C SER A 138 27.06 14.53 13.94
N VAL A 139 27.40 13.46 14.65
CA VAL A 139 28.70 13.23 15.29
C VAL A 139 29.35 11.91 14.89
N ILE A 140 29.03 11.39 13.74
CA ILE A 140 29.56 10.09 13.30
C ILE A 140 31.08 10.09 13.17
N GLY A 141 31.68 11.20 12.76
CA GLY A 141 33.13 11.35 12.64
C GLY A 141 33.88 11.33 14.00
N ASP A 142 33.19 11.66 15.11
CA ASP A 142 33.77 11.55 16.44
C ASP A 142 33.93 10.09 16.89
N ARG A 143 33.19 9.17 16.28
CA ARG A 143 33.32 7.73 16.59
C ARG A 143 34.60 7.12 16.04
N ARG A 144 35.35 7.84 15.19
CA ARG A 144 36.61 7.40 14.59
C ARG A 144 36.57 6.04 13.94
N LEU A 145 35.42 5.73 13.31
CA LEU A 145 35.25 4.47 12.61
C LEU A 145 36.18 4.41 11.39
N PRO A 146 36.80 3.25 11.08
CA PRO A 146 37.63 3.09 9.88
C PRO A 146 36.86 3.42 8.59
N ASN A 147 37.50 4.10 7.65
CA ASN A 147 36.87 4.43 6.35
C ASN A 147 36.36 3.18 5.62
N GLN A 148 37.14 2.09 5.64
CA GLN A 148 36.73 0.81 5.06
C GLN A 148 35.43 0.29 5.69
N TYR A 149 35.25 0.43 7.00
CA TYR A 149 34.04 0.02 7.69
C TYR A 149 32.81 0.85 7.25
N LEU A 150 32.96 2.19 7.20
CA LEU A 150 31.89 3.08 6.75
C LEU A 150 31.55 2.81 5.28
N PHE A 151 32.58 2.58 4.44
CA PHE A 151 32.41 2.23 3.03
C PHE A 151 31.60 0.94 2.88
N GLU A 152 32.00 -0.14 3.55
CA GLU A 152 31.32 -1.42 3.50
C GLU A 152 29.88 -1.32 4.03
N PHE A 153 29.66 -0.51 5.08
CA PHE A 153 28.34 -0.30 5.66
C PHE A 153 27.39 0.41 4.68
N ILE A 154 27.89 1.40 3.93
CA ILE A 154 27.10 2.07 2.87
C ILE A 154 26.96 1.15 1.65
N TRP A 155 28.01 0.42 1.31
CA TRP A 155 27.98 -0.55 0.22
C TRP A 155 26.85 -1.56 0.42
N ASP A 156 26.85 -2.24 1.58
CA ASP A 156 25.82 -3.20 1.93
C ASP A 156 25.76 -3.44 3.44
N ALA A 157 24.91 -2.71 4.12
CA ALA A 157 24.76 -2.81 5.56
C ALA A 157 24.35 -4.21 6.08
N ARG A 158 23.82 -5.07 5.19
CA ARG A 158 23.44 -6.45 5.53
C ARG A 158 24.62 -7.32 5.93
N MET A 159 25.84 -6.93 5.58
CA MET A 159 27.06 -7.59 6.06
C MET A 159 27.19 -7.56 7.59
N PHE A 160 26.66 -6.51 8.21
CA PHE A 160 26.74 -6.28 9.65
C PHE A 160 25.39 -6.49 10.35
N LEU A 161 24.32 -6.11 9.67
CA LEU A 161 22.94 -6.13 10.15
C LEU A 161 22.05 -6.81 9.12
N PRO A 162 21.90 -8.14 9.14
CA PRO A 162 21.17 -8.87 8.10
C PRO A 162 19.73 -8.40 7.87
N ASN A 163 19.08 -7.89 8.92
CA ASN A 163 17.69 -7.41 8.89
C ASN A 163 17.56 -5.88 8.82
N THR A 164 18.64 -5.19 8.44
CA THR A 164 18.61 -3.73 8.34
C THR A 164 17.59 -3.22 7.32
N SER A 165 17.00 -2.06 7.62
CA SER A 165 16.21 -1.26 6.67
C SER A 165 17.10 -0.34 5.82
N MET A 166 18.41 -0.27 6.04
CA MET A 166 19.31 0.49 5.19
C MET A 166 19.51 -0.22 3.84
N PRO A 167 19.23 0.44 2.72
CA PRO A 167 19.39 -0.18 1.40
C PRO A 167 20.84 -0.56 1.10
N PRO A 168 21.08 -1.60 0.31
CA PRO A 168 22.42 -2.02 -0.12
C PRO A 168 22.90 -1.20 -1.33
N TRP A 169 23.21 0.06 -1.13
CA TRP A 169 23.41 1.08 -2.17
C TRP A 169 24.44 0.70 -3.23
N GLY A 170 25.56 0.11 -2.81
CA GLY A 170 26.60 -0.35 -3.71
C GLY A 170 26.24 -1.66 -4.42
N THR A 171 25.74 -2.66 -3.68
CA THR A 171 25.37 -3.97 -4.23
C THR A 171 24.37 -3.87 -5.38
N VAL A 172 23.40 -2.94 -5.28
CA VAL A 172 22.43 -2.69 -6.34
C VAL A 172 22.86 -1.62 -7.36
N GLY A 173 24.05 -1.01 -7.17
CA GLY A 173 24.64 -0.06 -8.11
C GLY A 173 23.91 1.28 -8.19
N ILE A 174 23.20 1.68 -7.17
CA ILE A 174 22.66 3.04 -7.05
C ILE A 174 23.81 4.02 -6.82
N LEU A 175 24.77 3.64 -5.96
CA LEU A 175 26.02 4.37 -5.76
C LEU A 175 27.20 3.58 -6.34
N SER A 176 28.10 4.28 -7.00
CA SER A 176 29.39 3.71 -7.40
C SER A 176 30.34 3.59 -6.20
N PRO A 177 31.39 2.76 -6.28
CA PRO A 177 32.39 2.72 -5.22
C PRO A 177 33.03 4.09 -4.93
N GLU A 178 33.32 4.89 -5.94
CA GLU A 178 33.91 6.22 -5.82
C GLU A 178 32.95 7.20 -5.14
N GLU A 179 31.66 7.17 -5.50
CA GLU A 179 30.63 7.99 -4.86
C GLU A 179 30.51 7.67 -3.36
N ILE A 180 30.63 6.41 -2.98
CA ILE A 180 30.64 6.01 -1.56
C ILE A 180 31.88 6.56 -0.85
N VAL A 181 33.06 6.59 -1.50
CA VAL A 181 34.27 7.20 -0.91
C VAL A 181 34.05 8.68 -0.62
N HIS A 182 33.40 9.44 -1.50
CA HIS A 182 33.06 10.84 -1.25
C HIS A 182 32.11 10.98 -0.04
N ILE A 183 31.09 10.12 0.07
CA ILE A 183 30.17 10.11 1.20
C ILE A 183 30.91 9.78 2.51
N VAL A 184 31.82 8.81 2.51
CA VAL A 184 32.65 8.48 3.68
C VAL A 184 33.48 9.68 4.12
N ALA A 185 34.12 10.38 3.16
CA ALA A 185 34.89 11.58 3.45
C ALA A 185 34.02 12.67 4.11
N PHE A 186 32.79 12.86 3.63
CA PHE A 186 31.83 13.77 4.25
C PHE A 186 31.47 13.34 5.68
N LEU A 187 31.12 12.08 5.90
CA LEU A 187 30.76 11.58 7.23
C LEU A 187 31.87 11.77 8.25
N GLN A 188 33.15 11.64 7.84
CA GLN A 188 34.29 11.87 8.71
C GLN A 188 34.47 13.35 9.12
N THR A 189 33.83 14.30 8.41
CA THR A 189 33.82 15.72 8.82
C THR A 189 32.78 16.04 9.89
N LEU A 190 31.80 15.16 10.11
CA LEU A 190 30.71 15.38 11.07
C LEU A 190 31.18 15.11 12.50
N LYS A 191 31.81 16.15 13.10
CA LYS A 191 32.45 16.12 14.43
C LYS A 191 32.02 17.32 15.26
N GLY A 192 31.88 17.12 16.57
CA GLY A 192 31.63 18.18 17.52
C GLY A 192 30.34 18.95 17.32
N ASN A 193 29.45 18.45 16.48
CA ASN A 193 28.17 19.10 16.22
C ASN A 193 27.22 18.89 17.40
N PRO A 194 26.38 19.89 17.72
CA PRO A 194 25.30 19.66 18.66
C PRO A 194 24.35 18.60 18.11
N PRO A 195 23.59 17.91 18.97
CA PRO A 195 22.49 17.07 18.52
C PRO A 195 21.58 17.88 17.60
N PHE A 196 21.06 17.21 16.57
CA PHE A 196 20.10 17.86 15.67
C PHE A 196 18.91 18.37 16.48
N VAL A 197 18.69 19.67 16.42
CA VAL A 197 17.52 20.33 16.98
C VAL A 197 16.66 20.74 15.80
N PRO A 198 15.43 20.23 15.68
CA PRO A 198 14.53 20.65 14.61
C PRO A 198 14.28 22.15 14.70
N PRO A 199 14.11 22.84 13.55
CA PRO A 199 13.71 24.24 13.57
C PRO A 199 12.49 24.44 14.45
N PRO A 200 12.42 25.54 15.21
CA PRO A 200 11.27 25.80 16.06
C PRO A 200 10.03 25.95 15.17
N GLU A 201 9.14 25.00 15.23
CA GLU A 201 7.78 25.13 14.72
C GLU A 201 6.93 25.60 15.88
N THR A 202 6.29 26.75 15.71
CA THR A 202 5.43 27.37 16.73
C THR A 202 4.18 26.56 17.02
N ASP A 203 3.74 25.75 16.03
CA ASP A 203 2.62 24.82 16.18
C ASP A 203 3.16 23.39 16.40
N PRO A 204 3.08 22.85 17.65
CA PRO A 204 3.52 21.48 17.92
C PRO A 204 2.81 20.43 17.06
N ALA A 205 1.62 20.72 16.58
CA ALA A 205 0.90 19.80 15.69
C ALA A 205 1.53 19.70 14.29
N ARG A 206 2.33 20.69 13.91
CA ARG A 206 3.04 20.72 12.61
C ARG A 206 4.48 20.27 12.72
N ASN A 207 5.09 20.39 13.90
CA ASN A 207 6.45 19.95 14.08
C ASN A 207 6.51 18.41 14.06
N PRO A 208 7.11 17.79 13.03
CA PRO A 208 7.14 16.34 12.91
C PRO A 208 7.92 15.65 14.04
N TYR A 209 8.80 16.38 14.74
CA TYR A 209 9.64 15.82 15.81
C TYR A 209 9.04 15.95 17.21
N THR A 210 8.06 16.82 17.38
CA THR A 210 7.31 17.00 18.62
C THR A 210 5.90 16.45 18.58
N ARG A 211 5.43 16.09 17.38
CA ARG A 211 4.12 15.48 17.18
C ARG A 211 4.07 14.14 17.91
N PRO A 212 2.96 13.80 18.59
CA PRO A 212 2.77 12.46 19.10
C PRO A 212 3.03 11.42 18.01
N THR A 213 3.73 10.35 18.34
CA THR A 213 4.10 9.28 17.41
C THR A 213 2.89 8.63 16.75
N VAL A 214 1.73 8.74 17.40
CA VAL A 214 0.44 8.34 16.87
C VAL A 214 -0.49 9.55 16.98
N PRO A 215 -0.70 10.30 15.89
CA PRO A 215 -1.73 11.31 15.88
C PRO A 215 -3.07 10.63 16.13
N PRO A 216 -3.88 11.13 17.09
CA PRO A 216 -5.17 10.54 17.41
C PRO A 216 -6.15 10.55 16.23
N TYR A 217 -5.85 11.28 15.17
CA TYR A 217 -6.75 11.45 14.03
C TYR A 217 -6.01 11.51 12.71
N TYR A 218 -5.79 10.39 12.07
CA TYR A 218 -5.53 10.43 10.65
C TYR A 218 -6.85 10.19 9.90
N GLY A 219 -7.36 11.27 9.30
CA GLY A 219 -8.28 11.21 8.21
C GLY A 219 -9.71 10.82 8.56
N ASP A 220 -10.15 11.11 9.77
CA ASP A 220 -11.53 10.83 10.18
C ASP A 220 -12.43 12.07 10.02
N ASN A 221 -12.00 13.07 9.25
CA ASN A 221 -12.83 14.21 8.95
C ASN A 221 -13.79 13.87 7.81
N LEU A 222 -15.05 13.65 8.15
CA LEU A 222 -16.13 13.33 7.21
C LEU A 222 -16.93 14.56 6.79
N ASP A 223 -16.52 15.76 7.20
CA ASP A 223 -17.17 17.01 6.80
C ASP A 223 -16.86 17.29 5.32
N PRO A 224 -17.87 17.35 4.43
CA PRO A 224 -17.69 17.62 3.01
C PRO A 224 -17.08 19.00 2.73
N ALA A 225 -17.19 19.97 3.65
CA ALA A 225 -16.57 21.28 3.51
C ALA A 225 -15.04 21.22 3.61
N THR A 226 -14.49 20.20 4.26
CA THR A 226 -13.06 20.06 4.52
C THR A 226 -12.44 18.78 3.95
N ASN A 227 -13.27 17.80 3.58
CA ASN A 227 -12.84 16.55 2.92
C ASN A 227 -13.41 16.43 1.50
N PRO A 228 -12.65 16.79 0.46
CA PRO A 228 -13.14 16.75 -0.92
C PRO A 228 -13.58 15.37 -1.39
N ALA A 229 -13.11 14.30 -0.75
CA ALA A 229 -13.47 12.94 -1.14
C ALA A 229 -14.96 12.63 -0.95
N VAL A 230 -15.66 13.34 -0.07
CA VAL A 230 -17.10 13.11 0.14
C VAL A 230 -17.90 13.37 -1.14
N MET A 231 -17.46 14.32 -1.99
CA MET A 231 -18.09 14.60 -3.29
C MET A 231 -18.06 13.40 -4.26
N PHE A 232 -17.07 12.52 -4.12
CA PHE A 232 -16.98 11.33 -4.99
C PHE A 232 -18.06 10.29 -4.69
N ALA A 233 -18.64 10.30 -3.49
CA ALA A 233 -19.79 9.47 -3.18
C ALA A 233 -21.04 9.90 -3.95
N GLU A 234 -21.20 11.19 -4.24
CA GLU A 234 -22.29 11.71 -5.07
C GLU A 234 -22.17 11.20 -6.51
N ASN A 235 -20.95 11.18 -7.07
CA ASN A 235 -20.70 10.55 -8.37
C ASN A 235 -21.03 9.05 -8.34
N GLY A 236 -20.68 8.37 -7.24
CA GLY A 236 -21.06 6.97 -7.02
C GLY A 236 -22.57 6.77 -7.02
N LEU A 237 -23.33 7.69 -6.44
CA LEU A 237 -24.80 7.64 -6.45
C LEU A 237 -25.38 7.84 -7.85
N ALA A 238 -24.77 8.70 -8.67
CA ALA A 238 -25.14 8.83 -10.08
C ALA A 238 -24.91 7.52 -10.84
N THR A 239 -23.73 6.90 -10.68
CA THR A 239 -23.40 5.59 -11.28
C THR A 239 -24.35 4.49 -10.79
N TRP A 240 -24.72 4.49 -9.51
CA TRP A 240 -25.68 3.54 -8.90
C TRP A 240 -27.04 3.51 -9.62
N SER A 241 -27.50 4.69 -10.05
CA SER A 241 -28.79 4.89 -10.70
C SER A 241 -28.75 4.82 -12.22
N THR A 242 -27.58 4.85 -12.83
CA THR A 242 -27.39 4.84 -14.28
C THR A 242 -27.54 3.43 -14.83
N ARG A 243 -28.37 3.29 -15.88
CA ARG A 243 -28.52 2.01 -16.58
C ARG A 243 -27.31 1.75 -17.47
N GLY A 244 -26.71 0.60 -17.27
CA GLY A 244 -25.62 0.12 -18.13
C GLY A 244 -26.13 -0.49 -19.45
N PRO A 245 -25.19 -1.00 -20.28
CA PRO A 245 -25.50 -1.62 -21.59
C PRO A 245 -26.51 -2.76 -21.54
N ALA A 246 -26.60 -3.48 -20.42
CA ALA A 246 -27.62 -4.52 -20.23
C ALA A 246 -29.02 -3.98 -19.87
N GLY A 247 -29.22 -2.65 -19.90
CA GLY A 247 -30.47 -1.99 -19.56
C GLY A 247 -30.83 -1.98 -18.07
N LYS A 248 -29.90 -2.35 -17.21
CA LYS A 248 -30.07 -2.43 -15.76
C LYS A 248 -29.14 -1.48 -15.03
N ALA A 249 -29.60 -0.94 -13.90
CA ALA A 249 -28.82 -0.19 -12.94
C ALA A 249 -28.62 -1.01 -11.66
N CYS A 250 -27.67 -0.62 -10.80
CA CYS A 250 -27.52 -1.23 -9.48
C CYS A 250 -28.81 -1.10 -8.65
N ALA A 251 -29.48 0.05 -8.75
CA ALA A 251 -30.75 0.34 -8.09
C ALA A 251 -31.88 -0.62 -8.45
N ASP A 252 -31.86 -1.23 -9.64
CA ASP A 252 -32.91 -2.15 -10.05
C ASP A 252 -32.93 -3.47 -9.26
N CYS A 253 -31.76 -3.89 -8.75
CA CYS A 253 -31.64 -5.11 -7.94
C CYS A 253 -31.46 -4.79 -6.45
N HIS A 254 -30.82 -3.69 -6.12
CA HIS A 254 -30.54 -3.28 -4.75
C HIS A 254 -31.55 -2.25 -4.24
N ALA A 255 -32.76 -2.75 -3.93
CA ALA A 255 -33.88 -1.91 -3.56
C ALA A 255 -33.67 -1.09 -2.26
N GLY A 256 -34.20 0.12 -2.24
CA GLY A 256 -34.17 1.01 -1.08
C GLY A 256 -32.94 1.90 -1.00
N GLY A 257 -32.20 2.05 -2.10
CA GLY A 257 -31.02 2.88 -2.18
C GLY A 257 -29.78 2.29 -1.52
N PRO A 258 -28.61 2.91 -1.71
CA PRO A 258 -27.37 2.42 -1.14
C PRO A 258 -27.39 2.40 0.39
N GLU A 259 -28.08 3.35 1.04
CA GLU A 259 -28.16 3.47 2.50
C GLU A 259 -28.79 2.23 3.14
N LYS A 260 -29.77 1.62 2.47
CA LYS A 260 -30.45 0.41 2.95
C LYS A 260 -29.73 -0.84 2.44
N ALA A 261 -29.48 -0.90 1.12
CA ALA A 261 -28.97 -2.10 0.48
C ALA A 261 -27.50 -2.42 0.84
N MET A 262 -26.70 -1.39 1.10
CA MET A 262 -25.25 -1.53 1.39
C MET A 262 -24.90 -1.34 2.86
N LYS A 263 -25.90 -1.13 3.74
CA LYS A 263 -25.66 -0.96 5.18
C LYS A 263 -24.89 -2.14 5.76
N GLY A 264 -23.71 -1.86 6.33
CA GLY A 264 -22.87 -2.85 6.98
C GLY A 264 -22.10 -3.79 6.03
N VAL A 265 -22.29 -3.67 4.71
CA VAL A 265 -21.61 -4.54 3.74
C VAL A 265 -20.10 -4.44 3.89
N ALA A 266 -19.55 -3.24 4.01
CA ALA A 266 -18.11 -3.02 4.06
C ALA A 266 -17.44 -3.58 5.32
N THR A 267 -18.18 -3.88 6.37
CA THR A 267 -17.61 -4.43 7.62
C THR A 267 -16.92 -5.79 7.40
N LYS A 268 -17.33 -6.52 6.37
CA LYS A 268 -16.85 -7.86 6.06
C LYS A 268 -15.84 -7.93 4.90
N TYR A 269 -15.41 -6.76 4.39
CA TYR A 269 -14.49 -6.70 3.26
C TYR A 269 -13.12 -6.18 3.65
N PRO A 270 -12.03 -6.70 3.05
CA PRO A 270 -12.02 -7.74 2.01
C PRO A 270 -12.42 -9.11 2.58
N LYS A 271 -12.98 -9.98 1.73
CA LYS A 271 -13.39 -11.32 2.14
C LYS A 271 -13.04 -12.37 1.08
N TYR A 272 -12.90 -13.62 1.51
CA TYR A 272 -12.74 -14.74 0.60
C TYR A 272 -14.06 -15.10 -0.08
N PHE A 273 -14.02 -15.20 -1.41
CA PHE A 273 -15.15 -15.67 -2.22
C PHE A 273 -14.87 -17.07 -2.75
N LEU A 274 -15.65 -18.03 -2.27
CA LEU A 274 -15.48 -19.43 -2.64
C LEU A 274 -15.63 -19.62 -4.17
N GLY A 275 -16.61 -18.96 -4.79
CA GLY A 275 -16.84 -19.05 -6.23
C GLY A 275 -15.70 -18.48 -7.09
N TYR A 276 -14.98 -17.49 -6.60
CA TYR A 276 -13.83 -16.90 -7.27
C TYR A 276 -12.49 -17.45 -6.76
N ARG A 277 -12.54 -18.29 -5.71
CA ARG A 277 -11.37 -18.92 -5.08
C ARG A 277 -10.27 -17.94 -4.69
N ARG A 278 -10.64 -16.73 -4.31
CA ARG A 278 -9.73 -15.65 -3.90
C ARG A 278 -10.37 -14.67 -2.93
N VAL A 279 -9.54 -13.91 -2.25
CA VAL A 279 -9.97 -12.72 -1.53
C VAL A 279 -10.30 -11.62 -2.53
N MET A 280 -11.35 -10.85 -2.25
CA MET A 280 -11.74 -9.68 -3.02
C MET A 280 -12.12 -8.53 -2.09
N SER A 281 -11.65 -7.34 -2.41
CA SER A 281 -12.17 -6.08 -1.88
C SER A 281 -13.52 -5.75 -2.52
N ILE A 282 -14.19 -4.68 -2.06
CA ILE A 282 -15.38 -4.17 -2.75
C ILE A 282 -15.02 -3.76 -4.18
N GLY A 283 -13.88 -3.05 -4.36
CA GLY A 283 -13.41 -2.65 -5.69
C GLY A 283 -13.16 -3.84 -6.60
N ASP A 284 -12.51 -4.92 -6.10
CA ASP A 284 -12.32 -6.14 -6.89
C ASP A 284 -13.66 -6.80 -7.27
N PHE A 285 -14.59 -6.86 -6.33
CA PHE A 285 -15.90 -7.44 -6.58
C PHE A 285 -16.68 -6.67 -7.67
N LEU A 286 -16.59 -5.35 -7.64
CA LEU A 286 -17.21 -4.50 -8.66
C LEU A 286 -16.67 -4.76 -10.06
N THR A 287 -15.39 -5.13 -10.22
CA THR A 287 -14.80 -5.43 -11.54
C THR A 287 -15.44 -6.62 -12.24
N VAL A 288 -16.07 -7.52 -11.50
CA VAL A 288 -16.75 -8.71 -12.03
C VAL A 288 -18.27 -8.59 -11.95
N HIS A 289 -18.79 -8.05 -10.85
CA HIS A 289 -20.23 -7.98 -10.61
C HIS A 289 -20.95 -6.96 -11.51
N ALA A 290 -20.37 -5.77 -11.69
CA ALA A 290 -21.00 -4.74 -12.49
C ALA A 290 -21.12 -5.13 -13.98
N PRO A 291 -20.07 -5.64 -14.65
CA PRO A 291 -20.20 -6.15 -16.02
C PRO A 291 -21.22 -7.27 -16.16
N GLU A 292 -21.30 -8.16 -15.19
CA GLU A 292 -22.24 -9.28 -15.21
C GLU A 292 -23.69 -8.81 -15.08
N MET A 293 -23.96 -7.85 -14.21
CA MET A 293 -25.34 -7.45 -13.88
C MET A 293 -25.87 -6.31 -14.73
N THR A 294 -25.02 -5.34 -15.06
CA THR A 294 -25.42 -4.11 -15.76
C THR A 294 -24.79 -3.96 -17.13
N GLY A 295 -23.79 -4.79 -17.46
CA GLY A 295 -22.95 -4.62 -18.63
C GLY A 295 -21.94 -3.48 -18.56
N SER A 296 -21.88 -2.74 -17.45
CA SER A 296 -20.96 -1.62 -17.27
C SER A 296 -19.58 -2.12 -16.83
N GLU A 297 -18.54 -1.70 -17.51
CA GLU A 297 -17.16 -1.93 -17.03
C GLU A 297 -16.89 -1.07 -15.79
N MET A 298 -16.36 -1.69 -14.76
CA MET A 298 -15.83 -1.03 -13.54
C MET A 298 -14.43 -1.53 -13.27
N LEU A 299 -13.47 -1.05 -14.05
CA LEU A 299 -12.09 -1.48 -13.93
C LEU A 299 -11.50 -1.03 -12.60
N ALA A 300 -10.62 -1.85 -12.03
CA ALA A 300 -9.92 -1.50 -10.79
C ALA A 300 -9.22 -0.14 -10.92
N GLU A 301 -9.32 0.69 -9.88
CA GLU A 301 -8.81 2.06 -9.83
C GLU A 301 -9.42 3.05 -10.85
N SER A 302 -10.40 2.64 -11.65
CA SER A 302 -11.17 3.62 -12.45
C SER A 302 -11.97 4.56 -11.54
N ALA A 303 -12.32 5.74 -12.05
CA ALA A 303 -13.12 6.70 -11.30
C ALA A 303 -14.45 6.10 -10.82
N ASP A 304 -15.14 5.38 -11.69
CA ASP A 304 -16.43 4.75 -11.36
C ASP A 304 -16.27 3.68 -10.27
N ASN A 305 -15.22 2.87 -10.33
CA ASN A 305 -14.93 1.87 -9.30
C ASN A 305 -14.62 2.52 -7.94
N LEU A 306 -13.77 3.56 -7.92
CA LEU A 306 -13.44 4.28 -6.70
C LEU A 306 -14.65 4.99 -6.10
N ASN A 307 -15.44 5.67 -6.92
CA ASN A 307 -16.65 6.38 -6.49
C ASN A 307 -17.69 5.41 -5.92
N MET A 308 -17.91 4.28 -6.60
CA MET A 308 -18.82 3.25 -6.13
C MET A 308 -18.32 2.56 -4.87
N THR A 309 -17.03 2.25 -4.79
CA THR A 309 -16.41 1.71 -3.57
C THR A 309 -16.57 2.67 -2.40
N MET A 310 -16.38 3.97 -2.64
CA MET A 310 -16.59 5.04 -1.67
C MET A 310 -18.04 5.05 -1.17
N LEU A 311 -19.00 5.13 -2.10
CA LEU A 311 -20.43 5.12 -1.78
C LEU A 311 -20.81 3.93 -0.91
N ILE A 312 -20.40 2.73 -1.29
CA ILE A 312 -20.72 1.49 -0.57
C ILE A 312 -20.09 1.47 0.83
N LYS A 313 -18.81 1.85 0.94
CA LYS A 313 -18.12 1.81 2.24
C LYS A 313 -18.65 2.85 3.22
N MET A 314 -19.07 4.00 2.75
CA MET A 314 -19.68 5.04 3.59
C MET A 314 -20.95 4.55 4.30
N GLN A 315 -21.70 3.60 3.71
CA GLN A 315 -22.89 3.02 4.35
C GLN A 315 -22.58 2.15 5.58
N SER A 316 -21.30 1.95 5.85
CA SER A 316 -20.82 1.21 7.04
C SER A 316 -20.07 2.09 8.03
N ASN A 317 -20.05 3.42 7.84
CA ASN A 317 -19.37 4.34 8.76
C ASN A 317 -19.86 4.18 10.20
N GLY A 318 -18.92 4.18 11.15
CA GLY A 318 -19.17 3.93 12.56
C GLY A 318 -19.38 2.46 12.94
N MET A 319 -19.57 1.56 11.96
CA MET A 319 -19.69 0.13 12.22
C MET A 319 -18.31 -0.52 12.34
N PRO A 320 -18.17 -1.54 13.23
CA PRO A 320 -16.88 -2.21 13.39
C PRO A 320 -16.51 -3.03 12.18
N VAL A 321 -15.23 -2.95 11.79
CA VAL A 321 -14.63 -3.91 10.85
C VAL A 321 -14.76 -5.32 11.45
N ASN A 322 -15.11 -6.29 10.62
CA ASN A 322 -15.27 -7.69 11.03
C ASN A 322 -14.95 -8.62 9.85
N VAL A 323 -13.70 -8.59 9.41
CA VAL A 323 -13.22 -9.48 8.34
C VAL A 323 -12.92 -10.87 8.89
N ASP A 324 -13.27 -11.88 8.09
CA ASP A 324 -12.98 -13.29 8.45
C ASP A 324 -11.52 -13.62 8.11
N VAL A 325 -10.82 -14.14 9.11
CA VAL A 325 -9.46 -14.70 8.99
C VAL A 325 -9.38 -16.09 9.65
N THR A 326 -10.53 -16.70 9.94
CA THR A 326 -10.64 -17.95 10.70
C THR A 326 -11.05 -19.15 9.86
N SER A 327 -11.90 -18.94 8.83
CA SER A 327 -12.21 -20.02 7.87
C SER A 327 -10.95 -20.49 7.14
N PRO A 328 -10.86 -21.77 6.75
CA PRO A 328 -9.62 -22.33 6.20
C PRO A 328 -9.04 -21.52 5.02
N GLU A 329 -9.88 -21.12 4.10
CA GLU A 329 -9.48 -20.37 2.90
C GLU A 329 -9.09 -18.92 3.23
N ALA A 330 -9.84 -18.26 4.10
CA ALA A 330 -9.52 -16.89 4.52
C ALA A 330 -8.24 -16.88 5.36
N LYS A 331 -8.04 -17.88 6.24
CA LYS A 331 -6.79 -18.03 7.00
C LYS A 331 -5.60 -18.26 6.08
N ALA A 332 -5.73 -19.11 5.07
CA ALA A 332 -4.67 -19.32 4.09
C ALA A 332 -4.31 -18.04 3.33
N ALA A 333 -5.32 -17.23 2.95
CA ALA A 333 -5.12 -15.92 2.32
C ALA A 333 -4.46 -14.92 3.27
N TYR A 334 -4.90 -14.87 4.52
CA TYR A 334 -4.28 -14.04 5.56
C TYR A 334 -2.79 -14.37 5.75
N GLU A 335 -2.41 -15.65 5.79
CA GLU A 335 -1.00 -16.05 5.93
C GLU A 335 -0.18 -15.71 4.68
N ARG A 336 -0.76 -15.81 3.47
CA ARG A 336 -0.10 -15.29 2.26
C ARG A 336 0.11 -13.78 2.34
N GLY A 337 -0.90 -13.03 2.75
CA GLY A 337 -0.80 -11.58 2.96
C GLY A 337 0.28 -11.21 3.98
N ARG A 338 0.35 -11.96 5.09
CA ARG A 338 1.40 -11.83 6.09
C ARG A 338 2.78 -12.09 5.51
N ALA A 339 2.93 -13.15 4.72
CA ALA A 339 4.20 -13.45 4.06
C ALA A 339 4.63 -12.31 3.11
N LEU A 340 3.69 -11.71 2.37
CA LEU A 340 3.96 -10.56 1.50
C LEU A 340 4.38 -9.31 2.30
N TYR A 341 3.74 -9.07 3.43
CA TYR A 341 4.03 -7.92 4.29
C TYR A 341 5.47 -7.94 4.84
N PHE A 342 6.00 -9.12 5.13
CA PHE A 342 7.38 -9.30 5.61
C PHE A 342 8.39 -9.61 4.50
N LYS A 343 7.93 -9.86 3.26
CA LYS A 343 8.81 -10.16 2.14
C LYS A 343 9.59 -8.93 1.72
N ARG A 344 10.93 -9.04 1.77
CA ARG A 344 11.81 -8.00 1.27
C ARG A 344 11.92 -8.07 -0.26
N VAL A 345 11.68 -6.95 -0.90
CA VAL A 345 11.60 -6.81 -2.35
C VAL A 345 12.18 -5.48 -2.80
N GLY A 346 12.28 -5.31 -4.13
CA GLY A 346 12.77 -4.09 -4.74
C GLY A 346 14.28 -3.90 -4.62
N GLN A 347 14.82 -2.94 -5.36
CA GLN A 347 16.26 -2.63 -5.34
C GLN A 347 16.76 -2.22 -3.96
N ARG A 348 15.89 -1.64 -3.15
CA ARG A 348 16.23 -1.22 -1.79
C ARG A 348 16.07 -2.33 -0.75
N ASN A 349 15.65 -3.51 -1.16
CA ASN A 349 15.50 -4.68 -0.27
C ASN A 349 14.63 -4.37 0.97
N HIS A 350 13.44 -3.79 0.76
CA HIS A 350 12.52 -3.43 1.82
C HIS A 350 11.27 -4.31 1.84
N ALA A 351 10.74 -4.49 3.03
CA ALA A 351 9.41 -5.02 3.30
C ALA A 351 8.48 -3.91 3.80
N CYS A 352 7.17 -4.12 3.72
CA CYS A 352 6.20 -3.22 4.37
C CYS A 352 6.50 -3.08 5.88
N ALA A 353 6.88 -4.19 6.51
CA ALA A 353 7.24 -4.28 7.92
C ALA A 353 8.40 -3.33 8.30
N ASP A 354 9.36 -3.07 7.39
CA ASP A 354 10.50 -2.20 7.71
C ASP A 354 10.10 -0.76 8.01
N CYS A 355 8.96 -0.32 7.46
CA CYS A 355 8.39 1.00 7.71
C CYS A 355 7.22 0.97 8.70
N HIS A 356 6.48 -0.13 8.82
CA HIS A 356 5.20 -0.19 9.51
C HIS A 356 5.17 -1.04 10.79
N GLU A 357 6.31 -1.65 11.19
CA GLU A 357 6.44 -2.32 12.48
C GLU A 357 7.11 -1.44 13.53
N THR A 358 6.63 -1.54 14.79
CA THR A 358 7.06 -0.69 15.90
C THR A 358 8.52 -0.92 16.33
N ASP A 359 9.03 -2.13 16.13
CA ASP A 359 10.43 -2.49 16.36
C ASP A 359 11.38 -2.03 15.24
N ARG A 360 10.84 -1.42 14.17
CA ARG A 360 11.57 -0.98 12.98
C ARG A 360 11.34 0.51 12.72
N GLY A 361 10.59 0.83 11.65
CA GLY A 361 10.40 2.21 11.20
C GLY A 361 9.15 2.91 11.70
N ALA A 362 8.14 2.16 12.18
CA ALA A 362 6.88 2.76 12.59
C ALA A 362 7.03 3.76 13.75
N GLY A 363 6.28 4.84 13.69
CA GLY A 363 6.41 5.95 14.65
C GLY A 363 7.60 6.87 14.41
N ARG A 364 8.42 6.59 13.38
CA ARG A 364 9.54 7.43 12.96
C ARG A 364 9.22 8.17 11.68
N TYR A 365 10.10 9.07 11.27
CA TYR A 365 9.91 9.90 10.08
C TYR A 365 10.79 9.42 8.93
N ALA A 366 10.18 9.24 7.76
CA ALA A 366 10.89 9.15 6.49
C ALA A 366 10.78 10.53 5.80
N GLY A 367 11.83 11.35 5.88
CA GLY A 367 11.73 12.77 5.61
C GLY A 367 10.66 13.41 6.51
N ALA A 368 9.76 14.18 5.95
CA ALA A 368 8.64 14.79 6.69
C ALA A 368 7.46 13.84 6.98
N ARG A 369 7.51 12.58 6.55
CA ARG A 369 6.38 11.67 6.67
C ARG A 369 6.50 10.76 7.88
N LEU A 370 5.55 10.86 8.78
CA LEU A 370 5.39 9.87 9.85
C LEU A 370 5.02 8.52 9.25
N LEU A 371 5.76 7.49 9.62
CA LEU A 371 5.48 6.10 9.26
C LEU A 371 4.46 5.54 10.24
N SER A 372 3.25 5.29 9.74
CA SER A 372 2.14 4.77 10.54
C SER A 372 2.38 3.34 10.97
N VAL A 373 1.83 2.99 12.13
CA VAL A 373 1.83 1.61 12.66
C VAL A 373 0.73 0.81 11.97
N ALA A 374 1.07 -0.36 11.42
CA ALA A 374 0.09 -1.20 10.70
C ALA A 374 -1.08 -1.63 11.58
N HIS A 375 -0.82 -1.87 12.88
CA HIS A 375 -1.81 -2.38 13.84
C HIS A 375 -2.78 -1.30 14.39
N GLU A 376 -2.69 -0.04 13.93
CA GLU A 376 -3.42 1.08 14.54
C GLU A 376 -4.54 1.68 13.68
N GLY A 377 -5.10 0.92 12.76
CA GLY A 377 -6.24 1.40 11.99
C GLY A 377 -5.86 1.90 10.60
N LEU A 378 -4.96 1.19 9.92
CA LEU A 378 -4.40 1.61 8.65
C LEU A 378 -5.41 1.58 7.50
N THR A 379 -6.34 0.61 7.47
CA THR A 379 -7.18 0.32 6.30
C THR A 379 -8.60 0.86 6.39
N LYS A 380 -9.11 1.09 7.58
CA LYS A 380 -10.50 1.49 7.84
C LYS A 380 -10.91 2.84 7.23
N HIS A 381 -9.92 3.62 6.76
CA HIS A 381 -10.13 4.96 6.18
C HIS A 381 -10.17 4.98 4.65
N PHE A 382 -9.85 3.87 3.99
CA PHE A 382 -9.81 3.81 2.53
C PHE A 382 -11.17 3.45 1.90
N PRO A 383 -11.53 4.09 0.77
CA PRO A 383 -10.79 5.11 0.01
C PRO A 383 -10.62 6.41 0.76
N LEU A 384 -9.54 7.14 0.46
CA LEU A 384 -9.23 8.41 1.10
C LEU A 384 -8.81 9.49 0.09
N TRP A 385 -8.98 10.77 0.48
CA TRP A 385 -8.40 11.90 -0.23
C TRP A 385 -6.93 12.06 0.12
N PHE A 386 -6.08 12.04 -0.89
CA PHE A 386 -4.65 12.26 -0.70
C PHE A 386 -4.29 13.68 -1.13
N MET A 387 -4.07 14.59 -0.17
CA MET A 387 -3.88 16.02 -0.40
C MET A 387 -2.70 16.33 -1.32
N ALA A 388 -1.58 15.64 -1.13
CA ALA A 388 -0.37 15.85 -1.92
C ALA A 388 -0.56 15.51 -3.41
N TYR A 389 -1.53 14.68 -3.75
CA TYR A 389 -1.81 14.23 -5.12
C TYR A 389 -3.17 14.69 -5.63
N ARG A 390 -3.92 15.43 -4.80
CA ARG A 390 -5.24 15.98 -5.15
C ARG A 390 -6.17 14.92 -5.75
N GLY A 391 -6.20 13.74 -5.15
CA GLY A 391 -6.96 12.61 -5.68
C GLY A 391 -7.44 11.63 -4.64
N THR A 392 -8.49 10.90 -4.98
CA THR A 392 -9.02 9.80 -4.17
C THR A 392 -8.25 8.53 -4.50
N TRP A 393 -7.77 7.85 -3.47
CA TRP A 393 -7.02 6.61 -3.58
C TRP A 393 -7.66 5.51 -2.76
N ASP A 394 -7.69 4.33 -3.31
CA ASP A 394 -7.87 3.11 -2.53
C ASP A 394 -6.53 2.65 -1.92
N ILE A 395 -6.57 1.57 -1.15
CA ILE A 395 -5.35 1.04 -0.52
C ILE A 395 -4.41 0.40 -1.55
N ARG A 396 -4.92 -0.07 -2.69
CA ARG A 396 -4.10 -0.69 -3.75
C ARG A 396 -3.22 0.34 -4.42
N LYS A 397 -3.77 1.50 -4.74
CA LYS A 397 -3.00 2.64 -5.22
C LYS A 397 -1.93 3.05 -4.21
N ARG A 398 -2.25 3.01 -2.92
CA ARG A 398 -1.27 3.28 -1.86
C ARG A 398 -0.13 2.26 -1.87
N PHE A 399 -0.42 0.97 -2.07
CA PHE A 399 0.62 -0.06 -2.20
C PHE A 399 1.54 0.22 -3.39
N GLN A 400 0.96 0.45 -4.57
CA GLN A 400 1.72 0.75 -5.79
C GLN A 400 2.65 1.95 -5.59
N VAL A 401 2.13 3.03 -5.02
CA VAL A 401 2.89 4.26 -4.77
C VAL A 401 4.02 4.05 -3.76
N CYS A 402 3.83 3.20 -2.74
CA CYS A 402 4.92 2.85 -1.82
C CYS A 402 6.01 2.01 -2.48
N MET A 403 5.68 1.21 -3.49
CA MET A 403 6.62 0.32 -4.17
C MET A 403 7.59 1.06 -5.09
N LEU A 404 7.15 2.16 -5.71
CA LEU A 404 7.99 2.94 -6.63
C LEU A 404 9.32 3.41 -6.01
N PRO A 405 9.33 4.14 -4.88
CA PRO A 405 10.58 4.58 -4.27
C PRO A 405 11.43 3.43 -3.73
N LEU A 406 10.88 2.24 -3.59
CA LEU A 406 11.64 1.05 -3.21
C LEU A 406 12.36 0.38 -4.40
N GLY A 407 12.17 0.91 -5.61
CA GLY A 407 12.70 0.29 -6.83
C GLY A 407 12.04 -1.06 -7.11
N MET A 408 10.75 -1.14 -6.92
CA MET A 408 9.96 -2.34 -7.10
C MET A 408 8.90 -2.14 -8.18
N ASN A 409 8.81 -3.09 -9.10
CA ASN A 409 7.70 -3.16 -10.03
C ASN A 409 6.42 -3.54 -9.24
N TYR A 410 5.38 -2.74 -9.39
CA TYR A 410 4.11 -3.04 -8.75
C TYR A 410 3.22 -3.88 -9.66
N LEU A 411 2.30 -4.58 -9.03
CA LEU A 411 1.31 -5.41 -9.69
C LEU A 411 0.11 -4.55 -10.14
N PRO A 412 -0.70 -5.05 -11.08
CA PRO A 412 -2.03 -4.48 -11.34
C PRO A 412 -2.86 -4.38 -10.06
N ALA A 413 -3.74 -3.37 -9.98
CA ALA A 413 -4.51 -3.10 -8.77
C ALA A 413 -5.39 -4.28 -8.32
N ASP A 414 -5.89 -5.07 -9.25
CA ASP A 414 -6.72 -6.25 -9.00
C ASP A 414 -5.91 -7.54 -8.76
N ALA A 415 -4.58 -7.43 -8.61
CA ALA A 415 -3.74 -8.58 -8.31
C ALA A 415 -4.15 -9.26 -7.00
N PRO A 416 -4.26 -10.60 -6.97
CA PRO A 416 -4.67 -11.32 -5.77
C PRO A 416 -3.70 -11.15 -4.61
N GLU A 417 -2.42 -10.89 -4.88
CA GLU A 417 -1.43 -10.58 -3.86
C GLU A 417 -1.80 -9.32 -3.06
N TYR A 418 -2.34 -8.30 -3.73
CA TYR A 418 -2.81 -7.11 -3.04
C TYR A 418 -4.07 -7.38 -2.22
N ALA A 419 -4.95 -8.28 -2.68
CA ALA A 419 -6.12 -8.69 -1.92
C ALA A 419 -5.74 -9.43 -0.63
N ASP A 420 -4.80 -10.37 -0.71
CA ASP A 420 -4.28 -11.09 0.44
C ASP A 420 -3.59 -10.12 1.43
N LEU A 421 -2.78 -9.18 0.91
CA LEU A 421 -2.12 -8.15 1.73
C LEU A 421 -3.14 -7.21 2.40
N GLU A 422 -4.18 -6.79 1.67
CA GLU A 422 -5.26 -5.97 2.24
C GLU A 422 -6.02 -6.73 3.34
N LEU A 423 -6.31 -8.03 3.14
CA LEU A 423 -6.94 -8.85 4.18
C LEU A 423 -6.07 -8.91 5.44
N TYR A 424 -4.78 -9.16 5.28
CA TYR A 424 -3.83 -9.18 6.40
C TYR A 424 -3.85 -7.88 7.19
N LEU A 425 -3.76 -6.74 6.51
CA LEU A 425 -3.75 -5.42 7.15
C LEU A 425 -5.12 -5.07 7.76
N THR A 426 -6.22 -5.42 7.09
CA THR A 426 -7.56 -5.11 7.58
C THR A 426 -7.93 -5.94 8.82
N ALA A 427 -7.35 -7.10 8.99
CA ALA A 427 -7.56 -7.91 10.21
C ALA A 427 -7.15 -7.17 11.49
N PHE A 428 -6.15 -6.28 11.45
CA PHE A 428 -5.77 -5.45 12.59
C PHE A 428 -6.80 -4.36 12.92
N ASP A 429 -7.72 -4.11 11.99
CA ASP A 429 -8.80 -3.15 12.19
C ASP A 429 -10.09 -3.80 12.72
N ASN A 430 -10.13 -5.12 12.88
CA ASN A 430 -11.29 -5.80 13.45
C ASN A 430 -11.69 -5.17 14.79
N GLY A 431 -12.97 -4.85 14.93
CA GLY A 431 -13.53 -4.15 16.08
C GLY A 431 -13.42 -2.62 16.03
N LYS A 432 -12.59 -2.04 15.16
CA LYS A 432 -12.48 -0.59 15.01
C LYS A 432 -13.55 -0.05 14.06
N PRO A 433 -14.10 1.15 14.31
CA PRO A 433 -15.13 1.72 13.44
C PRO A 433 -14.56 2.11 12.07
N ILE A 434 -15.32 1.80 11.01
CA ILE A 434 -15.04 2.28 9.65
C ILE A 434 -15.24 3.79 9.63
N SER A 435 -14.35 4.51 8.95
CA SER A 435 -14.38 5.96 8.79
C SER A 435 -13.94 6.36 7.39
N VAL A 436 -14.83 6.32 6.42
CA VAL A 436 -14.61 6.58 5.00
C VAL A 436 -15.44 7.77 4.54
N PRO A 437 -14.87 8.69 3.73
CA PRO A 437 -13.50 8.74 3.27
C PRO A 437 -12.52 9.30 4.29
N GLY A 438 -11.31 8.75 4.31
CA GLY A 438 -10.23 9.38 5.05
C GLY A 438 -9.66 10.60 4.31
N ILE A 439 -8.75 11.35 4.97
CA ILE A 439 -7.96 12.45 4.37
C ILE A 439 -6.51 12.38 4.85
N ARG A 440 -5.56 12.59 3.93
CA ARG A 440 -4.12 12.51 4.23
C ARG A 440 -3.34 13.62 3.50
#